data_bbec4b3ac3ff1e5cfeb2c73aeffb9c2d
#
_entry.id   bbec4b3ac3ff1e5cfeb2c73aeffb9c2d
#
_cell.length_a   1.000
_cell.length_b   1.000
_cell.length_c   1.000
_cell.angle_alpha   90.00
_cell.angle_beta   90.00
_cell.angle_gamma   90.00
#
_symmetry.space_group_name_H-M   'P 1'
#
loop_
_entity.id
_entity.type
_entity.pdbx_description
1 polymer ?
#
loop_
_entity_poly.entity_id
_entity_poly.type
_entity_poly.pdbx_seq_one_letter_code
_entity_poly.pdbx_strand_id
1 'polypeptide(L)'
;MNSNFNGLEIAVIGLAGKFAGGETIEDFWRNLENGVELITPFSDGETRSNGIDRVGAVLKDVDRFDAAFFGFNPKEAETMDPQHRLFLESAWEALENAGYSSETEERAIGVFAGVGMGTYLLYNLSPNPGLIESRGFLPTLVGVDKDYLPTRVSYKLNLRGPSISVGTACSRSLVAVHLACQSLLSGECDMAVAAGVALKVPQSETTLSPDEIVPPDGHCRACDSGANG
;
A
#
# COMPACT_ATOMS: atom_id res chain seq x y z
N MET A 1 -16.45 -33.76 10.02
CA MET A 1 -15.84 -32.49 10.36
C MET A 1 -16.93 -31.59 10.94
N ASN A 2 -16.99 -31.43 12.25
CA ASN A 2 -17.95 -30.49 12.86
C ASN A 2 -17.36 -29.10 12.71
N SER A 3 -17.76 -28.39 11.68
CA SER A 3 -17.45 -26.95 11.54
C SER A 3 -18.38 -26.21 12.52
N ASN A 4 -17.84 -25.78 13.65
CA ASN A 4 -18.53 -24.86 14.57
C ASN A 4 -18.61 -23.46 13.97
N PHE A 5 -19.19 -23.31 12.78
CA PHE A 5 -19.50 -22.00 12.22
C PHE A 5 -20.64 -21.38 13.01
N ASN A 6 -20.47 -20.14 13.43
CA ASN A 6 -21.46 -19.38 14.20
C ASN A 6 -22.19 -18.32 13.38
N GLY A 7 -21.90 -18.24 12.08
CA GLY A 7 -22.50 -17.29 11.14
C GLY A 7 -21.86 -15.89 11.14
N LEU A 8 -20.73 -15.72 11.83
CA LEU A 8 -19.97 -14.47 11.88
C LEU A 8 -18.62 -14.57 11.14
N GLU A 9 -18.39 -15.68 10.48
CA GLU A 9 -17.17 -15.94 9.71
C GLU A 9 -17.15 -15.07 8.46
N ILE A 10 -15.98 -14.49 8.18
CA ILE A 10 -15.72 -13.70 6.98
C ILE A 10 -14.70 -14.44 6.14
N ALA A 11 -15.03 -14.66 4.88
CA ALA A 11 -14.16 -15.31 3.92
C ALA A 11 -13.19 -14.32 3.30
N VAL A 12 -11.91 -14.64 3.26
CA VAL A 12 -10.95 -13.98 2.36
C VAL A 12 -11.06 -14.67 1.01
N ILE A 13 -11.54 -13.95 0.00
CA ILE A 13 -11.85 -14.50 -1.32
C ILE A 13 -10.86 -14.07 -2.41
N GLY A 14 -10.02 -13.08 -2.14
CA GLY A 14 -8.98 -12.62 -3.06
C GLY A 14 -7.85 -11.95 -2.32
N LEU A 15 -6.66 -12.06 -2.89
CA LEU A 15 -5.42 -11.45 -2.38
C LEU A 15 -4.61 -10.90 -3.56
N ALA A 16 -4.07 -9.72 -3.38
CA ALA A 16 -3.06 -9.13 -4.26
C ALA A 16 -2.10 -8.25 -3.46
N GLY A 17 -0.90 -8.04 -3.98
CA GLY A 17 0.06 -7.14 -3.35
C GLY A 17 1.42 -7.18 -4.00
N LYS A 18 2.18 -6.10 -3.79
CA LYS A 18 3.56 -5.93 -4.26
C LYS A 18 4.46 -5.76 -3.04
N PHE A 19 5.49 -6.57 -2.95
CA PHE A 19 6.40 -6.63 -1.80
C PHE A 19 7.85 -6.52 -2.27
N ALA A 20 8.71 -6.03 -1.39
CA ALA A 20 10.14 -6.08 -1.65
C ALA A 20 10.57 -7.54 -1.90
N GLY A 21 11.32 -7.78 -2.98
CA GLY A 21 11.81 -9.11 -3.35
C GLY A 21 10.76 -10.10 -3.87
N GLY A 22 9.48 -9.71 -4.02
CA GLY A 22 8.43 -10.54 -4.59
C GLY A 22 7.43 -9.71 -5.38
N GLU A 23 7.20 -10.09 -6.63
CA GLU A 23 6.26 -9.40 -7.52
C GLU A 23 4.82 -9.94 -7.40
N THR A 24 4.69 -11.15 -6.86
CA THR A 24 3.41 -11.84 -6.63
C THR A 24 3.25 -12.29 -5.17
N ILE A 25 2.03 -12.65 -4.80
CA ILE A 25 1.74 -13.25 -3.48
C ILE A 25 2.48 -14.58 -3.32
N GLU A 26 2.60 -15.37 -4.38
CA GLU A 26 3.29 -16.66 -4.39
C GLU A 26 4.80 -16.49 -4.15
N ASP A 27 5.42 -15.46 -4.75
CA ASP A 27 6.83 -15.14 -4.51
C ASP A 27 7.05 -14.69 -3.07
N PHE A 28 6.17 -13.82 -2.57
CA PHE A 28 6.21 -13.36 -1.18
C PHE A 28 6.09 -14.53 -0.21
N TRP A 29 5.14 -15.43 -0.42
CA TRP A 29 4.93 -16.60 0.42
C TRP A 29 6.14 -17.55 0.38
N ARG A 30 6.68 -17.82 -0.81
CA ARG A 30 7.89 -18.65 -0.99
C ARG A 30 9.10 -18.07 -0.26
N ASN A 31 9.27 -16.75 -0.28
CA ASN A 31 10.32 -16.07 0.44
C ASN A 31 10.14 -16.22 1.96
N LEU A 32 8.93 -16.09 2.47
CA LEU A 32 8.62 -16.30 3.90
C LEU A 32 8.90 -17.76 4.32
N GLU A 33 8.45 -18.75 3.55
CA GLU A 33 8.67 -20.18 3.85
C GLU A 33 10.16 -20.53 3.88
N ASN A 34 10.97 -19.89 3.05
CA ASN A 34 12.41 -20.12 2.97
C ASN A 34 13.22 -19.21 3.94
N GLY A 35 12.58 -18.38 4.73
CA GLY A 35 13.23 -17.47 5.66
C GLY A 35 14.14 -16.43 4.96
N VAL A 36 13.77 -16.02 3.73
CA VAL A 36 14.54 -15.05 2.95
C VAL A 36 14.30 -13.66 3.51
N GLU A 37 15.37 -12.97 3.89
CA GLU A 37 15.31 -11.57 4.26
C GLU A 37 15.20 -10.69 3.03
N LEU A 38 14.17 -9.84 2.99
CA LEU A 38 13.84 -8.98 1.85
C LEU A 38 14.30 -7.53 2.04
N ILE A 39 14.94 -7.24 3.17
CA ILE A 39 15.59 -5.95 3.40
C ILE A 39 16.90 -5.93 2.63
N THR A 40 17.05 -4.94 1.76
CA THR A 40 18.23 -4.83 0.89
C THR A 40 19.21 -3.82 1.50
N PRO A 41 20.47 -4.21 1.72
CA PRO A 41 21.52 -3.26 2.06
C PRO A 41 21.86 -2.39 0.83
N PHE A 42 21.91 -1.09 1.03
CA PHE A 42 22.41 -0.15 0.02
C PHE A 42 23.92 0.02 0.23
N SER A 43 24.72 -0.76 -0.47
CA SER A 43 26.18 -0.63 -0.44
C SER A 43 26.66 0.11 -1.69
N ASP A 44 26.93 1.39 -1.57
CA ASP A 44 27.63 2.16 -2.61
C ASP A 44 29.17 1.98 -2.51
N GLY A 45 29.64 0.94 -1.84
CA GLY A 45 31.08 0.69 -1.66
C GLY A 45 31.80 1.67 -0.73
N GLU A 46 31.15 2.71 -0.26
CA GLU A 46 31.68 3.63 0.73
C GLU A 46 31.01 3.35 2.09
N THR A 47 31.64 2.47 2.86
CA THR A 47 31.35 2.37 4.31
C THR A 47 31.59 3.77 4.89
N ARG A 48 30.52 4.50 5.24
CA ARG A 48 30.71 5.77 5.94
C ARG A 48 31.48 5.53 7.22
N SER A 49 32.35 6.47 7.54
CA SER A 49 33.28 6.45 8.68
C SER A 49 32.66 6.14 10.08
N ASN A 50 31.35 5.94 10.15
CA ASN A 50 30.61 5.67 11.37
C ASN A 50 29.99 4.26 11.43
N GLY A 51 30.26 3.39 10.45
CA GLY A 51 29.82 1.97 10.48
C GLY A 51 28.30 1.76 10.41
N ILE A 52 27.54 2.75 9.97
CA ILE A 52 26.09 2.64 9.86
C ILE A 52 25.76 2.17 8.46
N ASP A 53 25.33 0.94 8.35
CA ASP A 53 24.81 0.39 7.10
C ASP A 53 23.44 1.04 6.79
N ARG A 54 23.14 1.17 5.52
CA ARG A 54 21.89 1.69 5.02
C ARG A 54 21.09 0.54 4.43
N VAL A 55 19.85 0.44 4.83
CA VAL A 55 18.98 -0.65 4.41
C VAL A 55 17.60 -0.13 3.96
N GLY A 56 16.91 -0.89 3.17
CA GLY A 56 15.55 -0.57 2.77
C GLY A 56 14.82 -1.72 2.08
N ALA A 57 13.51 -1.66 2.16
CA ALA A 57 12.65 -2.51 1.37
C ALA A 57 12.36 -1.79 0.04
N VAL A 58 12.84 -2.32 -1.07
CA VAL A 58 12.75 -1.69 -2.40
C VAL A 58 11.76 -2.45 -3.27
N LEU A 59 10.78 -1.73 -3.79
CA LEU A 59 9.89 -2.22 -4.83
C LEU A 59 10.44 -1.87 -6.21
N LYS A 60 10.31 -2.78 -7.15
CA LYS A 60 10.63 -2.53 -8.55
C LYS A 60 9.52 -1.74 -9.23
N ASP A 61 9.85 -1.04 -10.28
CA ASP A 61 8.89 -0.41 -11.24
C ASP A 61 7.83 0.48 -10.58
N VAL A 62 8.14 1.13 -9.45
CA VAL A 62 7.20 2.02 -8.73
C VAL A 62 6.82 3.28 -9.52
N ASP A 63 7.56 3.59 -10.57
CA ASP A 63 7.30 4.68 -11.51
C ASP A 63 6.33 4.26 -12.63
N ARG A 64 6.14 2.96 -12.84
CA ARG A 64 5.23 2.43 -13.86
C ARG A 64 3.79 2.43 -13.36
N PHE A 65 2.89 2.73 -14.27
CA PHE A 65 1.45 2.72 -14.04
C PHE A 65 0.70 2.71 -15.37
N ASP A 66 -0.25 1.82 -15.55
CA ASP A 66 -1.11 1.84 -16.73
C ASP A 66 -2.22 2.89 -16.58
N ALA A 67 -1.83 4.16 -16.79
CA ALA A 67 -2.71 5.29 -16.68
C ALA A 67 -3.91 5.19 -17.65
N ALA A 68 -3.67 4.68 -18.86
CA ALA A 68 -4.69 4.58 -19.88
C ALA A 68 -5.77 3.57 -19.51
N PHE A 69 -5.37 2.43 -18.96
CA PHE A 69 -6.29 1.39 -18.48
C PHE A 69 -7.26 1.95 -17.42
N PHE A 70 -6.75 2.71 -16.46
CA PHE A 70 -7.59 3.32 -15.41
C PHE A 70 -8.20 4.67 -15.81
N GLY A 71 -8.10 5.07 -17.09
CA GLY A 71 -8.69 6.30 -17.61
C GLY A 71 -8.10 7.58 -17.02
N PHE A 72 -6.80 7.60 -16.74
CA PHE A 72 -6.06 8.80 -16.39
C PHE A 72 -5.32 9.37 -17.59
N ASN A 73 -5.29 10.69 -17.72
CA ASN A 73 -4.38 11.32 -18.65
C ASN A 73 -2.94 11.36 -18.10
N PRO A 74 -1.92 11.51 -18.94
CA PRO A 74 -0.51 11.49 -18.50
C PRO A 74 -0.20 12.49 -17.39
N LYS A 75 -0.76 13.70 -17.46
CA LYS A 75 -0.53 14.77 -16.49
C LYS A 75 -1.16 14.46 -15.12
N GLU A 76 -2.29 13.78 -15.11
CA GLU A 76 -2.90 13.27 -13.86
C GLU A 76 -2.05 12.18 -13.26
N ALA A 77 -1.61 11.23 -14.06
CA ALA A 77 -0.75 10.16 -13.61
C ALA A 77 0.57 10.68 -13.04
N GLU A 78 1.22 11.63 -13.73
CA GLU A 78 2.48 12.24 -13.29
C GLU A 78 2.39 12.91 -11.91
N THR A 79 1.28 13.57 -11.61
CA THR A 79 1.11 14.29 -10.32
C THR A 79 0.42 13.48 -9.25
N MET A 80 0.09 12.23 -9.51
CA MET A 80 -0.52 11.32 -8.53
C MET A 80 0.57 10.57 -7.75
N ASP A 81 0.43 10.53 -6.41
CA ASP A 81 1.33 9.76 -5.54
C ASP A 81 1.37 8.29 -6.00
N PRO A 82 2.55 7.69 -6.19
CA PRO A 82 2.69 6.28 -6.52
C PRO A 82 1.94 5.32 -5.58
N GLN A 83 1.73 5.69 -4.31
CA GLN A 83 0.92 4.91 -3.39
C GLN A 83 -0.54 4.76 -3.88
N HIS A 84 -1.10 5.84 -4.46
CA HIS A 84 -2.46 5.79 -5.05
C HIS A 84 -2.52 4.88 -6.28
N ARG A 85 -1.45 4.88 -7.11
CA ARG A 85 -1.36 4.04 -8.31
C ARG A 85 -1.28 2.57 -7.93
N LEU A 86 -0.32 2.21 -7.07
CA LEU A 86 -0.11 0.85 -6.59
C LEU A 86 -1.33 0.27 -5.88
N PHE A 87 -1.99 1.09 -5.04
CA PHE A 87 -3.19 0.63 -4.34
C PHE A 87 -4.34 0.37 -5.32
N LEU A 88 -4.52 1.22 -6.34
CA LEU A 88 -5.56 1.03 -7.35
C LEU A 88 -5.33 -0.25 -8.17
N GLU A 89 -4.08 -0.49 -8.63
CA GLU A 89 -3.70 -1.73 -9.31
C GLU A 89 -3.95 -2.95 -8.44
N SER A 90 -3.47 -2.93 -7.19
CA SER A 90 -3.64 -4.07 -6.27
C SER A 90 -5.11 -4.31 -5.91
N ALA A 91 -5.92 -3.27 -5.79
CA ALA A 91 -7.36 -3.42 -5.56
C ALA A 91 -8.05 -4.08 -6.74
N TRP A 92 -7.69 -3.70 -7.97
CA TRP A 92 -8.19 -4.31 -9.19
C TRP A 92 -7.75 -5.78 -9.30
N GLU A 93 -6.46 -6.07 -9.10
CA GLU A 93 -5.90 -7.42 -9.10
C GLU A 93 -6.58 -8.32 -8.03
N ALA A 94 -6.87 -7.79 -6.83
CA ALA A 94 -7.53 -8.54 -5.77
C ALA A 94 -8.98 -8.92 -6.16
N LEU A 95 -9.71 -8.02 -6.81
CA LEU A 95 -11.05 -8.30 -7.32
C LEU A 95 -11.02 -9.36 -8.42
N GLU A 96 -10.08 -9.27 -9.36
CA GLU A 96 -9.88 -10.31 -10.39
C GLU A 96 -9.51 -11.66 -9.78
N ASN A 97 -8.59 -11.68 -8.82
CA ASN A 97 -8.21 -12.90 -8.10
C ASN A 97 -9.40 -13.54 -7.38
N ALA A 98 -10.33 -12.72 -6.87
CA ALA A 98 -11.59 -13.17 -6.28
C ALA A 98 -12.64 -13.62 -7.31
N GLY A 99 -12.38 -13.43 -8.62
CA GLY A 99 -13.31 -13.76 -9.70
C GLY A 99 -14.43 -12.74 -9.92
N TYR A 100 -14.24 -11.51 -9.47
CA TYR A 100 -15.21 -10.42 -9.65
C TYR A 100 -14.70 -9.34 -10.59
N SER A 101 -15.58 -8.89 -11.49
CA SER A 101 -15.32 -7.72 -12.34
C SER A 101 -16.03 -6.52 -11.75
N SER A 102 -15.27 -5.46 -11.51
CA SER A 102 -15.82 -4.19 -11.00
C SER A 102 -16.85 -3.54 -11.96
N GLU A 103 -16.78 -3.88 -13.24
CA GLU A 103 -17.70 -3.34 -14.26
C GLU A 103 -19.12 -3.95 -14.18
N THR A 104 -19.21 -5.21 -13.77
CA THR A 104 -20.46 -5.98 -13.77
C THR A 104 -21.02 -6.25 -12.37
N GLU A 105 -20.26 -5.91 -11.33
CA GLU A 105 -20.65 -6.20 -9.94
C GLU A 105 -21.63 -5.12 -9.43
N GLU A 106 -22.80 -5.55 -9.00
CA GLU A 106 -23.86 -4.67 -8.48
C GLU A 106 -23.90 -4.59 -6.95
N ARG A 107 -23.22 -5.51 -6.26
CA ARG A 107 -23.15 -5.54 -4.81
C ARG A 107 -22.36 -4.35 -4.25
N ALA A 108 -22.68 -3.98 -3.03
CA ALA A 108 -21.97 -2.92 -2.33
C ALA A 108 -20.57 -3.39 -1.92
N ILE A 109 -19.53 -2.90 -2.60
CA ILE A 109 -18.13 -3.18 -2.27
C ILE A 109 -17.54 -1.98 -1.53
N GLY A 110 -17.15 -2.17 -0.27
CA GLY A 110 -16.46 -1.16 0.52
C GLY A 110 -14.95 -1.12 0.25
N VAL A 111 -14.31 0.04 0.46
CA VAL A 111 -12.85 0.22 0.38
C VAL A 111 -12.34 0.82 1.68
N PHE A 112 -11.47 0.09 2.37
CA PHE A 112 -10.85 0.49 3.63
C PHE A 112 -9.33 0.53 3.43
N ALA A 113 -8.75 1.74 3.41
CA ALA A 113 -7.38 1.94 2.98
C ALA A 113 -6.51 2.64 4.03
N GLY A 114 -5.42 2.00 4.43
CA GLY A 114 -4.34 2.63 5.18
C GLY A 114 -3.23 3.14 4.27
N VAL A 115 -2.87 4.42 4.34
CA VAL A 115 -1.89 5.03 3.44
C VAL A 115 -0.68 5.55 4.21
N GLY A 116 0.52 5.32 3.68
CA GLY A 116 1.78 5.81 4.21
C GLY A 116 1.92 7.34 4.17
N MET A 117 3.02 7.84 4.68
CA MET A 117 3.37 9.25 4.55
C MET A 117 3.59 9.61 3.08
N GLY A 118 2.99 10.70 2.62
CA GLY A 118 3.11 11.20 1.25
C GLY A 118 4.44 11.89 0.97
N THR A 119 5.51 11.12 0.77
CA THR A 119 6.84 11.64 0.47
C THR A 119 6.95 12.17 -0.97
N TYR A 120 6.08 11.71 -1.87
CA TYR A 120 6.05 12.15 -3.25
C TYR A 120 5.79 13.65 -3.39
N LEU A 121 4.85 14.20 -2.60
CA LEU A 121 4.60 15.63 -2.55
C LEU A 121 5.86 16.41 -2.12
N LEU A 122 6.57 15.91 -1.10
CA LEU A 122 7.72 16.62 -0.51
C LEU A 122 8.94 16.63 -1.44
N TYR A 123 9.26 15.47 -2.03
CA TYR A 123 10.54 15.31 -2.75
C TYR A 123 10.42 15.38 -4.27
N ASN A 124 9.21 15.19 -4.82
CA ASN A 124 9.00 15.18 -6.26
C ASN A 124 8.19 16.38 -6.75
N LEU A 125 7.06 16.70 -6.12
CA LEU A 125 6.19 17.77 -6.60
C LEU A 125 6.60 19.15 -6.07
N SER A 126 6.88 19.30 -4.77
CA SER A 126 7.24 20.60 -4.18
C SER A 126 8.49 21.23 -4.79
N PRO A 127 9.55 20.47 -5.15
CA PRO A 127 10.69 21.05 -5.86
C PRO A 127 10.38 21.48 -7.30
N ASN A 128 9.24 21.07 -7.85
CA ASN A 128 8.80 21.35 -9.22
C ASN A 128 7.49 22.15 -9.24
N PRO A 129 7.47 23.42 -8.79
CA PRO A 129 6.24 24.20 -8.65
C PRO A 129 5.48 24.37 -9.98
N GLY A 130 6.16 24.35 -11.11
CA GLY A 130 5.53 24.41 -12.43
C GLY A 130 4.60 23.23 -12.72
N LEU A 131 4.82 22.03 -12.15
CA LEU A 131 3.90 20.92 -12.25
C LEU A 131 2.61 21.22 -11.46
N ILE A 132 2.74 21.72 -10.22
CA ILE A 132 1.61 22.09 -9.37
C ILE A 132 0.79 23.22 -10.01
N GLU A 133 1.44 24.28 -10.49
CA GLU A 133 0.79 25.40 -11.17
C GLU A 133 0.04 24.96 -12.43
N SER A 134 0.68 24.10 -13.24
CA SER A 134 0.09 23.63 -14.50
C SER A 134 -1.15 22.77 -14.31
N ARG A 135 -1.25 22.06 -13.18
CA ARG A 135 -2.40 21.22 -12.83
C ARG A 135 -3.43 21.98 -11.99
N GLY A 136 -2.97 22.88 -11.13
CA GLY A 136 -3.75 23.54 -10.11
C GLY A 136 -3.61 22.89 -8.73
N PHE A 137 -3.77 23.68 -7.68
CA PHE A 137 -3.59 23.24 -6.29
C PHE A 137 -4.54 22.09 -5.90
N LEU A 138 -5.85 22.26 -6.09
CA LEU A 138 -6.85 21.27 -5.67
C LEU A 138 -6.70 19.93 -6.41
N PRO A 139 -6.55 19.86 -7.74
CA PRO A 139 -6.28 18.60 -8.43
C PRO A 139 -4.99 17.91 -7.98
N THR A 140 -3.95 18.69 -7.64
CA THR A 140 -2.71 18.15 -7.08
C THR A 140 -2.95 17.55 -5.69
N LEU A 141 -3.63 18.29 -4.80
CA LEU A 141 -4.00 17.81 -3.47
C LEU A 141 -4.77 16.49 -3.55
N VAL A 142 -5.81 16.43 -4.38
CA VAL A 142 -6.57 15.19 -4.61
C VAL A 142 -5.67 14.05 -5.11
N GLY A 143 -4.58 14.37 -5.83
CA GLY A 143 -3.62 13.40 -6.34
C GLY A 143 -2.68 12.80 -5.29
N VAL A 144 -2.45 13.48 -4.16
CA VAL A 144 -1.40 13.10 -3.21
C VAL A 144 -1.89 12.89 -1.77
N ASP A 145 -3.05 13.42 -1.41
CA ASP A 145 -3.55 13.31 -0.05
C ASP A 145 -4.21 11.93 0.16
N LYS A 146 -3.81 11.28 1.23
CA LYS A 146 -4.26 9.95 1.64
C LYS A 146 -5.78 9.83 1.79
N ASP A 147 -6.47 10.93 2.09
CA ASP A 147 -7.92 10.93 2.32
C ASP A 147 -8.69 10.67 1.02
N TYR A 148 -8.09 10.96 -0.14
CA TYR A 148 -8.71 10.71 -1.45
C TYR A 148 -8.38 9.34 -2.06
N LEU A 149 -7.51 8.53 -1.44
CA LEU A 149 -7.14 7.24 -2.00
C LEU A 149 -8.33 6.26 -2.08
N PRO A 150 -9.07 5.97 -0.99
CA PRO A 150 -10.16 4.98 -1.05
C PRO A 150 -11.30 5.45 -1.97
N THR A 151 -11.66 6.74 -1.92
CA THR A 151 -12.70 7.30 -2.79
C THR A 151 -12.31 7.29 -4.26
N ARG A 152 -11.02 7.47 -4.57
CA ARG A 152 -10.48 7.31 -5.93
C ARG A 152 -10.63 5.88 -6.43
N VAL A 153 -10.28 4.89 -5.61
CA VAL A 153 -10.46 3.47 -5.96
C VAL A 153 -11.92 3.17 -6.22
N SER A 154 -12.81 3.58 -5.33
CA SER A 154 -14.25 3.39 -5.52
C SER A 154 -14.77 4.06 -6.79
N TYR A 155 -14.32 5.28 -7.08
CA TYR A 155 -14.70 5.98 -8.31
C TYR A 155 -14.20 5.28 -9.58
N LYS A 156 -12.92 4.88 -9.61
CA LYS A 156 -12.31 4.26 -10.79
C LYS A 156 -12.80 2.84 -11.06
N LEU A 157 -13.11 2.10 -10.02
CA LEU A 157 -13.62 0.73 -10.10
C LEU A 157 -15.15 0.66 -9.93
N ASN A 158 -15.85 1.80 -9.91
CA ASN A 158 -17.32 1.87 -9.75
C ASN A 158 -17.84 1.10 -8.52
N LEU A 159 -17.10 1.13 -7.39
CA LEU A 159 -17.49 0.46 -6.16
C LEU A 159 -18.46 1.33 -5.35
N ARG A 160 -19.51 0.74 -4.80
CA ARG A 160 -20.66 1.48 -4.22
C ARG A 160 -20.80 1.38 -2.70
N GLY A 161 -19.85 0.72 -2.03
CA GLY A 161 -19.82 0.61 -0.57
C GLY A 161 -19.09 1.78 0.11
N PRO A 162 -18.91 1.72 1.44
CA PRO A 162 -18.14 2.70 2.20
C PRO A 162 -16.71 2.87 1.67
N SER A 163 -16.19 4.10 1.67
CA SER A 163 -14.81 4.41 1.23
C SER A 163 -14.11 5.16 2.34
N ILE A 164 -13.26 4.47 3.11
CA ILE A 164 -12.72 4.97 4.37
C ILE A 164 -11.18 4.97 4.36
N SER A 165 -10.59 6.14 4.64
CA SER A 165 -9.15 6.27 4.89
C SER A 165 -8.87 6.01 6.37
N VAL A 166 -7.90 5.12 6.64
CA VAL A 166 -7.55 4.67 7.99
C VAL A 166 -6.22 5.26 8.43
N GLY A 167 -6.26 6.13 9.45
CA GLY A 167 -5.10 6.88 9.94
C GLY A 167 -4.62 6.42 11.32
N THR A 168 -4.12 5.18 11.46
CA THR A 168 -3.64 4.61 12.72
C THR A 168 -2.15 4.22 12.68
N ALA A 169 -1.34 5.01 11.99
CA ALA A 169 0.11 4.81 11.82
C ALA A 169 0.45 3.37 11.37
N CYS A 170 1.34 2.65 12.07
CA CYS A 170 1.81 1.32 11.66
C CYS A 170 0.71 0.27 11.59
N SER A 171 -0.34 0.38 12.40
CA SER A 171 -1.44 -0.59 12.47
C SER A 171 -2.54 -0.40 11.41
N ARG A 172 -2.41 0.61 10.55
CA ARG A 172 -3.47 1.04 9.63
C ARG A 172 -4.04 -0.07 8.74
N SER A 173 -3.22 -0.99 8.25
CA SER A 173 -3.68 -2.08 7.41
C SER A 173 -4.53 -3.10 8.20
N LEU A 174 -4.12 -3.44 9.42
CA LEU A 174 -4.91 -4.33 10.28
C LEU A 174 -6.20 -3.68 10.75
N VAL A 175 -6.17 -2.37 11.05
CA VAL A 175 -7.39 -1.61 11.40
C VAL A 175 -8.31 -1.50 10.19
N ALA A 176 -7.79 -1.36 8.96
CA ALA A 176 -8.59 -1.40 7.75
C ALA A 176 -9.33 -2.75 7.60
N VAL A 177 -8.64 -3.88 7.84
CA VAL A 177 -9.26 -5.20 7.86
C VAL A 177 -10.35 -5.29 8.94
N HIS A 178 -10.08 -4.80 10.17
CA HIS A 178 -11.06 -4.79 11.25
C HIS A 178 -12.33 -4.01 10.87
N LEU A 179 -12.18 -2.79 10.32
CA LEU A 179 -13.31 -1.97 9.89
C LEU A 179 -14.10 -2.60 8.75
N ALA A 180 -13.41 -3.23 7.79
CA ALA A 180 -14.04 -3.99 6.72
C ALA A 180 -14.89 -5.14 7.29
N CYS A 181 -14.35 -5.91 8.24
CA CYS A 181 -15.09 -6.96 8.92
C CYS A 181 -16.34 -6.41 9.63
N GLN A 182 -16.22 -5.29 10.32
CA GLN A 182 -17.37 -4.66 10.98
C GLN A 182 -18.44 -4.21 9.98
N SER A 183 -18.04 -3.61 8.88
CA SER A 183 -18.93 -3.15 7.81
C SER A 183 -19.68 -4.33 7.15
N LEU A 184 -19.00 -5.45 6.93
CA LEU A 184 -19.63 -6.69 6.43
C LEU A 184 -20.65 -7.24 7.43
N LEU A 185 -20.29 -7.32 8.71
CA LEU A 185 -21.15 -7.88 9.77
C LEU A 185 -22.38 -6.99 10.05
N SER A 186 -22.26 -5.68 9.86
CA SER A 186 -23.37 -4.73 10.00
C SER A 186 -24.26 -4.63 8.76
N GLY A 187 -23.85 -5.22 7.63
CA GLY A 187 -24.59 -5.15 6.38
C GLY A 187 -24.47 -3.83 5.62
N GLU A 188 -23.44 -3.03 5.92
CA GLU A 188 -23.16 -1.80 5.17
C GLU A 188 -22.57 -2.08 3.79
N CYS A 189 -21.91 -3.23 3.63
CA CYS A 189 -21.41 -3.71 2.34
C CYS A 189 -21.49 -5.24 2.27
N ASP A 190 -21.50 -5.76 1.05
CA ASP A 190 -21.55 -7.19 0.74
C ASP A 190 -20.15 -7.80 0.58
N MET A 191 -19.22 -6.97 0.14
CA MET A 191 -17.80 -7.28 0.00
C MET A 191 -16.96 -6.07 0.41
N ALA A 192 -15.69 -6.30 0.74
CA ALA A 192 -14.78 -5.22 1.11
C ALA A 192 -13.36 -5.48 0.59
N VAL A 193 -12.75 -4.43 0.06
CA VAL A 193 -11.30 -4.34 -0.18
C VAL A 193 -10.68 -3.67 1.05
N ALA A 194 -9.81 -4.39 1.75
CA ALA A 194 -9.10 -3.88 2.92
C ALA A 194 -7.60 -4.02 2.71
N ALA A 195 -6.87 -2.91 2.71
CA ALA A 195 -5.44 -2.94 2.44
C ALA A 195 -4.66 -1.79 3.09
N GLY A 196 -3.34 -1.90 3.02
CA GLY A 196 -2.42 -0.82 3.36
C GLY A 196 -1.35 -0.64 2.30
N VAL A 197 -0.96 0.59 2.06
CA VAL A 197 0.17 0.95 1.22
C VAL A 197 1.13 1.86 1.97
N ALA A 198 2.43 1.57 1.86
CA ALA A 198 3.48 2.42 2.40
C ALA A 198 4.68 2.40 1.44
N LEU A 199 4.86 3.49 0.73
CA LEU A 199 5.97 3.66 -0.21
C LEU A 199 6.61 5.02 0.00
N LYS A 200 7.91 5.04 0.22
CA LYS A 200 8.72 6.27 0.17
C LYS A 200 9.19 6.50 -1.26
N VAL A 201 9.03 7.72 -1.77
CA VAL A 201 9.55 8.13 -3.08
C VAL A 201 10.30 9.44 -2.92
N PRO A 202 11.55 9.53 -3.34
CA PRO A 202 12.36 8.44 -3.89
C PRO A 202 12.54 7.30 -2.87
N GLN A 203 12.72 6.08 -3.36
CA GLN A 203 13.07 4.94 -2.52
C GLN A 203 14.49 5.15 -2.01
N SER A 204 14.61 5.83 -0.90
CA SER A 204 15.87 6.17 -0.27
C SER A 204 16.16 5.25 0.90
N GLU A 205 17.43 5.15 1.19
CA GLU A 205 17.98 4.45 2.33
C GLU A 205 17.40 4.96 3.66
N THR A 206 17.13 4.04 4.56
CA THR A 206 16.92 4.40 5.97
C THR A 206 18.29 4.38 6.65
N THR A 207 18.71 5.51 7.18
CA THR A 207 19.92 5.59 8.02
C THR A 207 19.60 4.90 9.34
N LEU A 208 20.38 3.91 9.70
CA LEU A 208 20.27 3.25 10.99
C LEU A 208 20.84 4.18 12.07
N SER A 209 20.05 4.48 13.08
CA SER A 209 20.45 5.27 14.24
C SER A 209 19.98 4.57 15.51
N PRO A 210 20.77 4.57 16.59
CA PRO A 210 20.37 3.96 17.86
C PRO A 210 19.09 4.56 18.47
N ASP A 211 18.72 5.78 18.06
CA ASP A 211 17.54 6.49 18.58
C ASP A 211 16.30 6.33 17.68
N GLU A 212 16.40 5.53 16.61
CA GLU A 212 15.31 5.24 15.70
C GLU A 212 14.56 3.96 16.10
N ILE A 213 13.34 3.81 15.60
CA ILE A 213 12.53 2.58 15.79
C ILE A 213 12.98 1.41 14.88
N VAL A 214 14.07 1.60 14.16
CA VAL A 214 14.64 0.62 13.24
C VAL A 214 15.77 -0.11 13.96
N PRO A 215 15.86 -1.45 13.84
CA PRO A 215 16.95 -2.20 14.43
C PRO A 215 18.32 -1.66 14.00
N PRO A 216 19.25 -1.40 14.94
CA PRO A 216 20.53 -0.75 14.63
C PRO A 216 21.46 -1.61 13.74
N ASP A 217 21.21 -2.91 13.67
CA ASP A 217 21.91 -3.85 12.80
C ASP A 217 21.23 -4.07 11.42
N GLY A 218 20.09 -3.38 11.18
CA GLY A 218 19.37 -3.46 9.92
C GLY A 218 18.50 -4.71 9.72
N HIS A 219 18.46 -5.60 10.71
CA HIS A 219 17.71 -6.86 10.61
C HIS A 219 16.41 -6.84 11.42
N CYS A 220 15.27 -6.91 10.76
CA CYS A 220 13.98 -6.97 11.43
C CYS A 220 13.70 -8.38 11.95
N ARG A 221 13.53 -8.51 13.28
CA ARG A 221 13.25 -9.77 13.97
C ARG A 221 11.89 -9.71 14.64
N ALA A 222 10.84 -9.63 13.83
CA ALA A 222 9.48 -9.52 14.33
C ALA A 222 9.12 -10.71 15.23
N CYS A 223 8.59 -10.42 16.42
CA CYS A 223 8.18 -11.40 17.43
C CYS A 223 9.31 -12.30 17.99
N ASP A 224 10.56 -11.98 17.74
CA ASP A 224 11.71 -12.70 18.28
C ASP A 224 12.18 -12.09 19.61
N SER A 225 12.69 -12.91 20.53
CA SER A 225 13.23 -12.46 21.82
C SER A 225 14.53 -11.64 21.68
N GLY A 226 15.22 -11.74 20.54
CA GLY A 226 16.39 -10.97 20.18
C GLY A 226 16.08 -9.70 19.40
N ALA A 227 14.79 -9.30 19.26
CA ALA A 227 14.42 -8.05 18.63
C ALA A 227 15.00 -6.85 19.41
N ASN A 228 15.55 -5.87 18.69
CA ASN A 228 16.25 -4.71 19.24
C ASN A 228 15.88 -3.38 18.56
N GLY A 229 14.71 -3.34 17.90
CA GLY A 229 14.14 -2.17 17.25
C GLY A 229 12.63 -2.07 17.45
#